data_7b5392f034624ea4ed4b04ab1fbfc0a0
#
_entry.id   7b5392f034624ea4ed4b04ab1fbfc0a0
#
_cell.length_a   1.000
_cell.length_b   1.000
_cell.length_c   1.000
_cell.angle_alpha   90.00
_cell.angle_beta   90.00
_cell.angle_gamma   90.00
#
_symmetry.space_group_name_H-M   'P 1'
#
loop_
_entity.id
_entity.type
_entity.pdbx_description
1 polymer ?
#
loop_
_entity_poly.entity_id
_entity_poly.type
_entity_poly.pdbx_seq_one_letter_code
_entity_poly.pdbx_strand_id
1 'polypeptide(L)'
;MGHRVLIVDDHPSFRATARVLLEAEGFDVVGEAADGASALTEAGRLQPEVVLLDVQLPDIDGFDVAARLTGNADGPVVILVSSRDSSDFGPLVMRSGARGFVPKAELSGDRLQELL
;
A
#
# COMPACT_ATOMS: atom_id res chain seq x y z
N MET A 1 -10.25 -13.98 -10.51
CA MET A 1 -10.70 -13.03 -9.48
C MET A 1 -9.54 -12.22 -8.98
N GLY A 2 -9.68 -10.91 -8.93
CA GLY A 2 -8.61 -10.03 -8.54
C GLY A 2 -8.50 -9.91 -7.03
N HIS A 3 -7.29 -9.64 -6.56
CA HIS A 3 -7.06 -9.28 -5.17
C HIS A 3 -7.73 -7.91 -4.89
N ARG A 4 -8.31 -7.80 -3.71
CA ARG A 4 -8.95 -6.55 -3.25
C ARG A 4 -7.88 -5.63 -2.67
N VAL A 5 -7.72 -4.44 -3.24
CA VAL A 5 -6.63 -3.52 -2.93
C VAL A 5 -7.17 -2.19 -2.40
N LEU A 6 -6.57 -1.71 -1.31
CA LEU A 6 -6.76 -0.34 -0.82
C LEU A 6 -5.51 0.45 -1.19
N ILE A 7 -5.67 1.60 -1.85
CA ILE A 7 -4.56 2.48 -2.23
C ILE A 7 -4.48 3.64 -1.24
N VAL A 8 -3.33 3.81 -0.60
CA VAL A 8 -3.11 4.87 0.40
C VAL A 8 -1.96 5.77 -0.05
N ASP A 9 -2.29 7.02 -0.38
CA ASP A 9 -1.32 8.02 -0.84
C ASP A 9 -1.98 9.39 -0.75
N ASP A 10 -1.24 10.41 -0.36
CA ASP A 10 -1.77 11.77 -0.25
C ASP A 10 -1.80 12.51 -1.59
N HIS A 11 -1.24 11.92 -2.65
CA HIS A 11 -1.25 12.52 -3.99
C HIS A 11 -2.40 11.95 -4.83
N PRO A 12 -3.45 12.74 -5.11
CA PRO A 12 -4.58 12.24 -5.90
C PRO A 12 -4.20 11.72 -7.28
N SER A 13 -3.18 12.34 -7.91
CA SER A 13 -2.72 11.91 -9.22
C SER A 13 -2.12 10.51 -9.19
N PHE A 14 -1.37 10.18 -8.15
CA PHE A 14 -0.81 8.84 -8.00
C PHE A 14 -1.93 7.83 -7.75
N ARG A 15 -2.90 8.15 -6.88
CA ARG A 15 -4.02 7.23 -6.62
C ARG A 15 -4.78 6.92 -7.90
N ALA A 16 -5.05 7.93 -8.72
CA ALA A 16 -5.77 7.74 -9.99
C ALA A 16 -4.96 6.85 -10.94
N THR A 17 -3.66 7.13 -11.08
CA THR A 17 -2.79 6.34 -11.95
C THR A 17 -2.68 4.90 -11.48
N ALA A 18 -2.48 4.70 -10.19
CA ALA A 18 -2.36 3.36 -9.61
C ALA A 18 -3.65 2.56 -9.78
N ARG A 19 -4.80 3.20 -9.58
CA ARG A 19 -6.11 2.55 -9.78
C ARG A 19 -6.25 2.04 -11.22
N VAL A 20 -6.00 2.90 -12.20
CA VAL A 20 -6.12 2.52 -13.61
C VAL A 20 -5.17 1.36 -13.94
N LEU A 21 -3.93 1.48 -13.49
CA LEU A 21 -2.90 0.47 -13.75
C LEU A 21 -3.26 -0.88 -13.13
N LEU A 22 -3.67 -0.88 -11.88
CA LEU A 22 -3.99 -2.12 -11.17
C LEU A 22 -5.28 -2.77 -11.69
N GLU A 23 -6.30 -1.97 -11.98
CA GLU A 23 -7.54 -2.50 -12.54
C GLU A 23 -7.32 -3.11 -13.91
N ALA A 24 -6.44 -2.52 -14.72
CA ALA A 24 -6.08 -3.08 -16.03
C ALA A 24 -5.41 -4.47 -15.90
N GLU A 25 -4.75 -4.72 -14.76
CA GLU A 25 -4.07 -6.00 -14.50
C GLU A 25 -4.95 -6.97 -13.71
N GLY A 26 -6.22 -6.67 -13.52
CA GLY A 26 -7.16 -7.58 -12.87
C GLY A 26 -7.31 -7.43 -11.36
N PHE A 27 -6.67 -6.43 -10.75
CA PHE A 27 -6.87 -6.15 -9.33
C PHE A 27 -8.19 -5.41 -9.12
N ASP A 28 -8.83 -5.65 -7.98
CA ASP A 28 -10.06 -4.99 -7.59
C ASP A 28 -9.73 -3.89 -6.57
N VAL A 29 -9.70 -2.63 -7.03
CA VAL A 29 -9.41 -1.50 -6.14
C VAL A 29 -10.69 -1.14 -5.41
N VAL A 30 -10.76 -1.50 -4.13
CA VAL A 30 -11.97 -1.35 -3.32
C VAL A 30 -12.07 -0.01 -2.61
N GLY A 31 -10.98 0.75 -2.56
CA GLY A 31 -11.01 2.07 -1.95
C GLY A 31 -9.69 2.80 -2.04
N GLU A 32 -9.70 4.04 -1.58
CA GLU A 32 -8.53 4.91 -1.53
C GLU A 32 -8.55 5.68 -0.22
N ALA A 33 -7.36 6.03 0.28
CA ALA A 33 -7.21 6.87 1.46
C ALA A 33 -6.08 7.87 1.22
N ALA A 34 -6.20 9.06 1.79
CA ALA A 34 -5.24 10.14 1.57
C ALA A 34 -4.27 10.34 2.73
N ASP A 35 -4.50 9.69 3.86
CA ASP A 35 -3.66 9.83 5.05
C ASP A 35 -3.71 8.54 5.88
N GLY A 36 -2.91 8.51 6.96
CA GLY A 36 -2.78 7.31 7.79
C GLY A 36 -4.05 7.01 8.58
N ALA A 37 -4.70 8.02 9.14
CA ALA A 37 -5.92 7.82 9.91
C ALA A 37 -7.02 7.23 9.04
N SER A 38 -7.21 7.79 7.84
CA SER A 38 -8.18 7.28 6.86
C SER A 38 -7.84 5.86 6.42
N ALA A 39 -6.55 5.58 6.26
CA ALA A 39 -6.08 4.25 5.87
C ALA A 39 -6.49 3.19 6.90
N LEU A 40 -6.29 3.47 8.17
CA LEU A 40 -6.66 2.55 9.24
C LEU A 40 -8.17 2.34 9.30
N THR A 41 -8.94 3.41 9.17
CA THR A 41 -10.40 3.35 9.16
C THR A 41 -10.91 2.54 7.96
N GLU A 42 -10.42 2.84 6.78
CA GLU A 42 -10.86 2.16 5.56
C GLU A 42 -10.42 0.70 5.51
N ALA A 43 -9.23 0.39 6.02
CA ALA A 43 -8.79 -1.01 6.11
C ALA A 43 -9.72 -1.82 7.01
N GLY A 44 -10.14 -1.24 8.12
CA GLY A 44 -11.10 -1.89 9.03
C GLY A 44 -12.47 -2.07 8.39
N ARG A 45 -12.92 -1.09 7.62
CA ARG A 45 -14.23 -1.12 6.98
C ARG A 45 -14.28 -2.03 5.76
N LEU A 46 -13.24 -1.98 4.92
CA LEU A 46 -13.23 -2.67 3.63
C LEU A 46 -12.63 -4.07 3.68
N GLN A 47 -11.81 -4.35 4.69
CA GLN A 47 -11.10 -5.62 4.83
C GLN A 47 -10.38 -6.01 3.55
N PRO A 48 -9.46 -5.14 3.03
CA PRO A 48 -8.75 -5.45 1.79
C PRO A 48 -7.77 -6.59 2.01
N GLU A 49 -7.45 -7.29 0.94
CA GLU A 49 -6.40 -8.33 0.98
C GLU A 49 -5.01 -7.69 0.92
N VAL A 50 -4.90 -6.57 0.20
CA VAL A 50 -3.63 -5.86 -0.03
C VAL A 50 -3.83 -4.38 0.24
N VAL A 51 -2.87 -3.77 0.92
CA VAL A 51 -2.81 -2.31 1.06
C VAL A 51 -1.54 -1.81 0.36
N LEU A 52 -1.72 -0.97 -0.64
CA LEU A 52 -0.62 -0.29 -1.31
C LEU A 52 -0.45 1.05 -0.58
N LEU A 53 0.67 1.23 0.11
CA LEU A 53 0.82 2.24 1.14
C LEU A 53 2.06 3.10 0.93
N ASP A 54 1.86 4.41 0.75
CA ASP A 54 2.96 5.36 0.68
C ASP A 54 3.66 5.44 2.05
N VAL A 55 4.99 5.47 2.04
CA VAL A 55 5.77 5.63 3.27
C VAL A 55 5.67 7.04 3.85
N GLN A 56 5.35 8.05 3.03
CA GLN A 56 5.23 9.44 3.46
C GLN A 56 3.79 9.91 3.42
N LEU A 57 3.16 9.96 4.58
CA LEU A 57 1.79 10.44 4.73
C LEU A 57 1.80 11.71 5.58
N PRO A 58 0.77 12.57 5.46
CA PRO A 58 0.80 13.87 6.12
C PRO A 58 0.63 13.81 7.64
N ASP A 59 0.03 12.77 8.18
CA ASP A 59 -0.31 12.67 9.61
C ASP A 59 0.48 11.61 10.36
N ILE A 60 0.62 10.42 9.80
CA ILE A 60 1.29 9.28 10.44
C ILE A 60 2.32 8.73 9.47
N ASP A 61 3.47 8.32 9.97
CA ASP A 61 4.49 7.65 9.17
C ASP A 61 3.92 6.37 8.57
N GLY A 62 4.17 6.15 7.28
CA GLY A 62 3.66 4.96 6.58
C GLY A 62 4.17 3.65 7.18
N PHE A 63 5.38 3.63 7.74
CA PHE A 63 5.89 2.44 8.41
C PHE A 63 5.08 2.13 9.67
N ASP A 64 4.64 3.15 10.40
CA ASP A 64 3.78 2.96 11.58
C ASP A 64 2.40 2.43 11.18
N VAL A 65 1.85 2.93 10.10
CA VAL A 65 0.56 2.42 9.57
C VAL A 65 0.72 0.95 9.19
N ALA A 66 1.80 0.61 8.49
CA ALA A 66 2.09 -0.77 8.10
C ALA A 66 2.19 -1.68 9.33
N ALA A 67 2.89 -1.24 10.37
CA ALA A 67 3.05 -2.01 11.60
C ALA A 67 1.69 -2.27 12.26
N ARG A 68 0.83 -1.27 12.29
CA ARG A 68 -0.52 -1.43 12.87
C ARG A 68 -1.38 -2.38 12.05
N LEU A 69 -1.32 -2.30 10.73
CA LEU A 69 -2.10 -3.17 9.84
C LEU A 69 -1.62 -4.61 9.89
N THR A 70 -0.31 -4.83 10.01
CA THR A 70 0.28 -6.18 10.00
C THR A 70 0.42 -6.79 11.39
N GLY A 71 0.14 -6.03 12.44
CA GLY A 71 0.18 -6.53 13.81
C GLY A 71 -0.91 -7.53 14.15
N ASN A 72 -1.89 -7.68 13.29
CA ASN A 72 -2.99 -8.63 13.42
C ASN A 72 -2.74 -9.78 12.43
N ALA A 73 -2.87 -11.03 12.91
CA ALA A 73 -2.65 -12.22 12.07
C ALA A 73 -3.56 -12.26 10.83
N ASP A 74 -4.77 -11.69 10.95
CA ASP A 74 -5.73 -11.64 9.84
C ASP A 74 -5.64 -10.34 9.04
N GLY A 75 -4.60 -9.54 9.28
CA GLY A 75 -4.42 -8.26 8.60
C GLY A 75 -4.04 -8.42 7.14
N PRO A 76 -4.13 -7.33 6.38
CA PRO A 76 -3.80 -7.37 4.96
C PRO A 76 -2.31 -7.52 4.72
N VAL A 77 -1.97 -7.90 3.49
CA VAL A 77 -0.60 -7.82 3.00
C VAL A 77 -0.34 -6.35 2.69
N VAL A 78 0.74 -5.79 3.23
CA VAL A 78 1.10 -4.39 2.99
C VAL A 78 2.29 -4.33 2.04
N ILE A 79 2.14 -3.57 0.97
CA ILE A 79 3.22 -3.26 0.03
C ILE A 79 3.47 -1.77 0.13
N LEU A 80 4.70 -1.40 0.51
CA LEU A 80 5.07 0.00 0.64
C LEU A 80 5.50 0.57 -0.72
N VAL A 81 5.15 1.82 -0.96
CA VAL A 81 5.59 2.56 -2.15
C VAL A 81 6.17 3.91 -1.74
N SER A 82 7.08 4.43 -2.54
CA SER A 82 7.65 5.76 -2.34
C SER A 82 8.24 6.26 -3.64
N SER A 83 8.35 7.58 -3.77
CA SER A 83 9.11 8.20 -4.84
C SER A 83 10.62 8.04 -4.63
N ARG A 84 11.03 7.61 -3.42
CA ARG A 84 12.43 7.35 -3.11
C ARG A 84 12.81 5.90 -3.36
N ASP A 85 14.11 5.67 -3.42
CA ASP A 85 14.69 4.33 -3.61
C ASP A 85 14.55 3.50 -2.32
N SER A 86 14.35 2.19 -2.47
CA SER A 86 14.22 1.25 -1.35
C SER A 86 15.48 1.19 -0.48
N SER A 87 16.65 1.52 -1.02
CA SER A 87 17.90 1.54 -0.24
C SER A 87 17.84 2.53 0.92
N ASP A 88 17.00 3.56 0.83
CA ASP A 88 16.83 4.54 1.89
C ASP A 88 16.05 3.98 3.09
N PHE A 89 15.31 2.90 2.91
CA PHE A 89 14.35 2.41 3.88
C PHE A 89 14.52 0.95 4.29
N GLY A 90 15.54 0.25 3.80
CA GLY A 90 15.69 -1.18 3.93
C GLY A 90 15.30 -1.78 5.29
N PRO A 91 15.96 -1.39 6.41
CA PRO A 91 15.64 -1.95 7.73
C PRO A 91 14.22 -1.59 8.19
N LEU A 92 13.72 -0.40 7.82
CA LEU A 92 12.37 0.04 8.22
C LEU A 92 11.29 -0.78 7.52
N VAL A 93 11.50 -1.16 6.27
CA VAL A 93 10.56 -2.01 5.53
C VAL A 93 10.39 -3.34 6.27
N MET A 94 11.49 -3.97 6.65
CA MET A 94 11.44 -5.26 7.35
C MET A 94 10.75 -5.17 8.70
N ARG A 95 11.02 -4.11 9.46
CA ARG A 95 10.44 -3.92 10.79
C ARG A 95 8.96 -3.61 10.78
N SER A 96 8.47 -3.04 9.68
CA SER A 96 7.07 -2.63 9.57
C SER A 96 6.11 -3.79 9.36
N GLY A 97 6.63 -4.98 9.06
CA GLY A 97 5.80 -6.13 8.70
C GLY A 97 5.33 -6.12 7.26
N ALA A 98 5.72 -5.11 6.47
CA ALA A 98 5.35 -5.05 5.06
C ALA A 98 5.95 -6.23 4.30
N ARG A 99 5.21 -6.72 3.31
CA ARG A 99 5.66 -7.81 2.45
C ARG A 99 6.78 -7.36 1.53
N GLY A 100 6.76 -6.12 1.10
CA GLY A 100 7.77 -5.59 0.21
C GLY A 100 7.65 -4.10 -0.02
N PHE A 101 8.50 -3.60 -0.89
CA PHE A 101 8.60 -2.19 -1.24
C PHE A 101 8.75 -2.07 -2.75
N VAL A 102 8.02 -1.13 -3.35
CA VAL A 102 8.10 -0.85 -4.78
C VAL A 102 8.27 0.66 -4.96
N PRO A 103 9.33 1.12 -5.64
CA PRO A 103 9.42 2.53 -6.03
C PRO A 103 8.22 2.87 -6.91
N LYS A 104 7.64 4.05 -6.72
CA LYS A 104 6.44 4.45 -7.49
C LYS A 104 6.66 4.36 -9.00
N ALA A 105 7.87 4.70 -9.46
CA ALA A 105 8.21 4.65 -10.88
C ALA A 105 8.22 3.23 -11.45
N GLU A 106 8.31 2.21 -10.60
CA GLU A 106 8.37 0.80 -11.00
C GLU A 106 7.07 0.05 -10.74
N LEU A 107 6.03 0.75 -10.29
CA LEU A 107 4.76 0.10 -9.97
C LEU A 107 4.12 -0.50 -11.23
N SER A 108 3.77 -1.77 -11.14
CA SER A 108 3.03 -2.48 -12.18
C SER A 108 2.26 -3.62 -11.53
N GLY A 109 1.28 -4.15 -12.24
CA GLY A 109 0.55 -5.32 -11.77
C GLY A 109 1.45 -6.52 -11.58
N ASP A 110 2.40 -6.72 -12.49
CA ASP A 110 3.37 -7.81 -12.39
C ASP A 110 4.24 -7.69 -11.15
N ARG A 111 4.74 -6.47 -10.89
CA ARG A 111 5.56 -6.22 -9.69
C ARG A 111 4.79 -6.52 -8.41
N LEU A 112 3.53 -6.12 -8.36
CA LEU A 112 2.69 -6.38 -7.22
C LEU A 112 2.43 -7.87 -7.04
N GLN A 113 2.15 -8.58 -8.13
CA GLN A 113 1.93 -10.03 -8.09
C GLN A 113 3.15 -10.78 -7.56
N GLU A 114 4.35 -10.35 -7.93
CA GLU A 114 5.59 -10.98 -7.46
C GLU A 114 5.72 -10.93 -5.94
N LEU A 115 5.15 -9.92 -5.29
CA LEU A 115 5.23 -9.74 -3.85
C LEU A 115 4.09 -10.42 -3.10
N LEU A 116 3.07 -10.85 -3.78
CA LEU A 116 1.95 -11.55 -3.19
C LEU A 116 2.16 -13.05 -3.23
#